data_9e28c510d9a58ee1a260322396b5e759
#
_entry.id   9e28c510d9a58ee1a260322396b5e759
#
_cell.length_a   1.000
_cell.length_b   1.000
_cell.length_c   1.000
_cell.angle_alpha   90.00
_cell.angle_beta   90.00
_cell.angle_gamma   90.00
#
_symmetry.space_group_name_H-M   'P 1'
#
loop_
_entity.id
_entity.type
_entity.pdbx_description
1 polymer ?
#
loop_
_entity_poly.entity_id
_entity_poly.type
_entity_poly.pdbx_seq_one_letter_code
_entity_poly.pdbx_strand_id
1 'polypeptide(L)'
;MYFASTSLKTTHVGKCARHTLGKYYYIGCILVPFVYEDEDGVLRNGKAEQLRIVPPGNIIYHGALDDSLPFSDTFIYVGGDDVSQILERWPLPFIHPFTIKKHHILQDYIHRLLNERNQKLPGYEEKIHHILSEMFIDLHRSYIQTSSKSIQMERIESAHMQMIQNLTHNWTLQELSNISGYSSSRFSSLYWERYGFSPIEQLISMRIQAAKDLLKNSNKSITDIAEETGFSSIHYFSRKFKAATGMTPTEYTRKYRPDT
;
A
#
# COMPACT_ATOMS: atom_id res chain seq x y z
N MET A 1 -12.78 -24.84 17.37
CA MET A 1 -11.64 -23.91 17.56
C MET A 1 -11.49 -23.53 19.02
N TYR A 2 -10.27 -23.27 19.45
CA TYR A 2 -9.93 -22.74 20.77
C TYR A 2 -8.66 -21.89 20.65
N PHE A 3 -8.38 -21.05 21.61
CA PHE A 3 -7.11 -20.36 21.68
C PHE A 3 -6.30 -20.80 22.90
N ALA A 4 -4.98 -20.96 22.68
CA ALA A 4 -4.07 -21.46 23.72
C ALA A 4 -3.41 -20.34 24.52
N SER A 5 -2.89 -19.34 23.82
CA SER A 5 -2.20 -18.20 24.41
C SER A 5 -2.44 -16.95 23.59
N THR A 6 -2.36 -15.81 24.23
CA THR A 6 -2.48 -14.51 23.56
C THR A 6 -1.69 -13.46 24.34
N SER A 7 -1.27 -12.42 23.63
CA SER A 7 -0.68 -11.23 24.22
C SER A 7 -1.22 -9.97 23.56
N LEU A 8 -1.36 -8.93 24.37
CA LEU A 8 -1.77 -7.61 23.94
C LEU A 8 -0.59 -6.65 24.14
N LYS A 9 -0.10 -6.12 23.03
CA LYS A 9 0.98 -5.13 22.99
C LYS A 9 2.19 -5.53 23.83
N THR A 10 2.68 -6.73 23.60
CA THR A 10 3.93 -7.19 24.24
C THR A 10 5.10 -6.40 23.64
N THR A 11 5.98 -5.93 24.50
CA THR A 11 7.22 -5.26 24.07
C THR A 11 8.40 -6.12 24.47
N HIS A 12 9.23 -6.45 23.48
CA HIS A 12 10.46 -7.21 23.65
C HIS A 12 11.66 -6.32 23.31
N VAL A 13 12.81 -6.61 23.89
CA VAL A 13 14.08 -6.01 23.48
C VAL A 13 14.88 -7.06 22.72
N GLY A 14 15.33 -6.70 21.51
CA GLY A 14 16.08 -7.60 20.63
C GLY A 14 15.21 -8.53 19.78
N LYS A 15 15.83 -9.56 19.19
CA LYS A 15 15.18 -10.54 18.33
C LYS A 15 14.31 -11.52 19.10
N CYS A 16 13.13 -11.81 18.58
CA CYS A 16 12.34 -12.93 19.09
C CYS A 16 13.06 -14.26 18.87
N ALA A 17 12.87 -15.19 19.78
CA ALA A 17 13.40 -16.53 19.65
C ALA A 17 12.70 -17.28 18.50
N ARG A 18 13.49 -17.99 17.68
CA ARG A 18 12.98 -18.91 16.68
C ARG A 18 12.38 -20.12 17.39
N HIS A 19 11.10 -20.44 17.14
CA HIS A 19 10.43 -21.60 17.72
C HIS A 19 9.40 -22.22 16.77
N THR A 20 9.09 -23.48 16.99
CA THR A 20 8.09 -24.23 16.22
C THR A 20 6.71 -24.08 16.86
N LEU A 21 5.69 -23.85 16.05
CA LEU A 21 4.32 -23.60 16.51
C LEU A 21 3.55 -24.84 16.98
N GLY A 22 4.11 -26.06 16.79
CA GLY A 22 3.39 -27.29 17.10
C GLY A 22 2.07 -27.39 16.31
N LYS A 23 0.95 -27.53 17.01
CA LYS A 23 -0.40 -27.68 16.42
C LYS A 23 -1.20 -26.39 16.29
N TYR A 24 -0.60 -25.24 16.58
CA TYR A 24 -1.29 -23.96 16.59
C TYR A 24 -0.97 -23.12 15.36
N TYR A 25 -1.95 -22.35 14.93
CA TYR A 25 -1.74 -21.18 14.07
C TYR A 25 -1.28 -20.01 14.94
N TYR A 26 -0.24 -19.32 14.52
CA TYR A 26 0.07 -18.00 15.05
C TYR A 26 -0.63 -16.95 14.20
N ILE A 27 -1.28 -16.00 14.84
CA ILE A 27 -1.89 -14.83 14.22
C ILE A 27 -1.40 -13.63 15.00
N GLY A 28 -0.59 -12.79 14.38
CA GLY A 28 0.01 -11.63 15.04
C GLY A 28 -0.06 -10.37 14.20
N CYS A 29 -0.31 -9.24 14.87
CA CYS A 29 -0.15 -7.89 14.33
C CYS A 29 1.13 -7.30 14.90
N ILE A 30 2.10 -7.01 14.04
CA ILE A 30 3.39 -6.46 14.43
C ILE A 30 3.33 -4.94 14.30
N LEU A 31 3.53 -4.23 15.41
CA LEU A 31 3.23 -2.80 15.54
C LEU A 31 4.38 -1.87 15.12
N VAL A 32 5.54 -2.43 14.83
CA VAL A 32 6.75 -1.72 14.42
C VAL A 32 7.31 -2.33 13.12
N PRO A 33 8.19 -1.66 12.37
CA PRO A 33 8.92 -2.30 11.27
C PRO A 33 9.77 -3.46 11.81
N PHE A 34 9.81 -4.58 11.08
CA PHE A 34 10.37 -5.83 11.59
C PHE A 34 11.07 -6.66 10.51
N VAL A 35 11.85 -7.65 10.95
CA VAL A 35 12.34 -8.74 10.09
C VAL A 35 11.54 -10.01 10.38
N TYR A 36 11.36 -10.85 9.38
CA TYR A 36 10.75 -12.17 9.52
C TYR A 36 11.43 -13.17 8.59
N GLU A 37 11.30 -14.44 8.89
CA GLU A 37 11.76 -15.53 8.05
C GLU A 37 10.60 -16.03 7.18
N ASP A 38 10.86 -16.19 5.88
CA ASP A 38 9.91 -16.77 4.93
C ASP A 38 9.98 -18.31 4.92
N GLU A 39 9.22 -18.97 4.02
CA GLU A 39 9.18 -20.42 3.87
C GLU A 39 10.50 -21.04 3.43
N ASP A 40 11.35 -20.28 2.76
CA ASP A 40 12.68 -20.72 2.31
C ASP A 40 13.78 -20.45 3.34
N GLY A 41 13.42 -19.94 4.52
CA GLY A 41 14.36 -19.57 5.58
C GLY A 41 15.09 -18.24 5.32
N VAL A 42 14.63 -17.43 4.38
CA VAL A 42 15.24 -16.14 4.03
C VAL A 42 14.65 -15.03 4.89
N LEU A 43 15.53 -14.19 5.43
CA LEU A 43 15.11 -13.02 6.20
C LEU A 43 14.61 -11.91 5.27
N ARG A 44 13.41 -11.42 5.57
CA ARG A 44 12.72 -10.36 4.83
C ARG A 44 12.25 -9.26 5.77
N ASN A 45 12.05 -8.05 5.21
CA ASN A 45 11.54 -6.91 5.96
C ASN A 45 10.03 -6.82 5.85
N GLY A 46 9.37 -6.61 6.99
CA GLY A 46 7.97 -6.25 7.13
C GLY A 46 7.81 -4.80 7.58
N LYS A 47 6.63 -4.24 7.31
CA LYS A 47 6.25 -2.88 7.72
C LYS A 47 5.49 -2.92 9.05
N ALA A 48 5.47 -1.80 9.76
CA ALA A 48 4.59 -1.66 10.93
C ALA A 48 3.11 -1.93 10.59
N GLU A 49 2.37 -2.39 11.58
CA GLU A 49 0.92 -2.64 11.52
C GLU A 49 0.50 -3.70 10.47
N GLN A 50 1.40 -4.63 10.15
CA GLN A 50 1.08 -5.77 9.31
C GLN A 50 0.68 -6.99 10.15
N LEU A 51 -0.31 -7.73 9.65
CA LEU A 51 -0.64 -9.05 10.16
C LEU A 51 0.26 -10.11 9.54
N ARG A 52 0.53 -11.13 10.33
CA ARG A 52 1.20 -12.35 9.90
C ARG A 52 0.46 -13.56 10.45
N ILE A 53 0.19 -14.54 9.59
CA ILE A 53 -0.38 -15.84 9.97
C ILE A 53 0.63 -16.91 9.62
N VAL A 54 1.02 -17.71 10.62
CA VAL A 54 1.95 -18.82 10.43
C VAL A 54 1.23 -20.11 10.77
N PRO A 55 1.12 -21.07 9.83
CA PRO A 55 0.44 -22.33 10.04
C PRO A 55 1.18 -23.26 11.02
N PRO A 56 0.47 -24.30 11.57
CA PRO A 56 1.07 -25.34 12.37
C PRO A 56 2.27 -26.02 11.69
N GLY A 57 3.23 -26.47 12.49
CA GLY A 57 4.41 -27.17 11.99
C GLY A 57 5.51 -26.27 11.41
N ASN A 58 5.20 -25.02 11.14
CA ASN A 58 6.20 -24.04 10.65
C ASN A 58 6.98 -23.41 11.81
N ILE A 59 8.15 -22.88 11.46
CA ILE A 59 8.96 -22.09 12.36
C ILE A 59 8.46 -20.64 12.31
N ILE A 60 8.24 -20.08 13.47
CA ILE A 60 8.02 -18.64 13.59
C ILE A 60 9.34 -17.97 13.98
N TYR A 61 9.71 -16.98 13.22
CA TYR A 61 10.75 -16.03 13.55
C TYR A 61 10.35 -14.63 13.09
N HIS A 62 10.38 -13.71 14.00
CA HIS A 62 10.26 -12.27 13.71
C HIS A 62 10.95 -11.48 14.81
N GLY A 63 11.35 -10.24 14.52
CA GLY A 63 12.04 -9.39 15.48
C GLY A 63 12.20 -7.97 14.97
N ALA A 64 12.82 -7.11 15.77
CA ALA A 64 13.16 -5.75 15.37
C ALA A 64 14.14 -5.77 14.17
N LEU A 65 14.12 -4.69 13.38
CA LEU A 65 15.09 -4.49 12.28
C LEU A 65 16.53 -4.41 12.81
N ASP A 66 16.69 -3.88 14.02
CA ASP A 66 17.95 -3.73 14.74
C ASP A 66 17.76 -4.24 16.17
N ASP A 67 18.73 -5.01 16.67
CA ASP A 67 18.66 -5.65 18.00
C ASP A 67 18.62 -4.63 19.15
N SER A 68 18.97 -3.38 18.92
CA SER A 68 18.85 -2.28 19.89
C SER A 68 17.46 -1.65 19.97
N LEU A 69 16.59 -1.94 18.99
CA LEU A 69 15.23 -1.37 18.93
C LEU A 69 14.20 -2.24 19.64
N PRO A 70 13.20 -1.63 20.27
CA PRO A 70 12.10 -2.39 20.85
C PRO A 70 11.25 -3.01 19.74
N PHE A 71 10.84 -4.26 19.94
CA PHE A 71 9.89 -4.97 19.11
C PHE A 71 8.55 -5.07 19.87
N SER A 72 7.45 -4.76 19.19
CA SER A 72 6.12 -4.79 19.81
C SER A 72 5.11 -5.47 18.90
N ASP A 73 4.39 -6.43 19.44
CA ASP A 73 3.33 -7.16 18.74
C ASP A 73 2.10 -7.42 19.61
N THR A 74 1.02 -7.79 18.95
CA THR A 74 -0.21 -8.33 19.53
C THR A 74 -0.49 -9.66 18.84
N PHE A 75 -0.63 -10.76 19.56
CA PHE A 75 -0.80 -12.06 18.94
C PHE A 75 -1.76 -12.99 19.68
N ILE A 76 -2.20 -14.04 18.97
CA ILE A 76 -3.00 -15.14 19.47
C ILE A 76 -2.57 -16.46 18.82
N TYR A 77 -2.51 -17.52 19.61
CA TYR A 77 -2.36 -18.90 19.11
C TYR A 77 -3.72 -19.57 19.07
N VAL A 78 -4.13 -20.01 17.87
CA VAL A 78 -5.43 -20.65 17.64
C VAL A 78 -5.22 -22.11 17.20
N GLY A 79 -5.97 -23.03 17.80
CA GLY A 79 -5.95 -24.44 17.46
C GLY A 79 -7.36 -25.00 17.25
N GLY A 80 -7.42 -26.22 16.69
CA GLY A 80 -8.66 -26.94 16.39
C GLY A 80 -8.70 -27.35 14.92
N ASP A 81 -9.29 -28.51 14.64
CA ASP A 81 -9.35 -29.11 13.30
C ASP A 81 -10.21 -28.31 12.31
N ASP A 82 -11.05 -27.44 12.81
CA ASP A 82 -11.94 -26.57 12.05
C ASP A 82 -11.29 -25.25 11.61
N VAL A 83 -10.08 -24.92 12.09
CA VAL A 83 -9.36 -23.69 11.67
C VAL A 83 -8.99 -23.74 10.18
N SER A 84 -8.52 -24.89 9.69
CA SER A 84 -8.20 -25.08 8.28
C SER A 84 -9.42 -24.90 7.39
N GLN A 85 -10.58 -25.44 7.77
CA GLN A 85 -11.84 -25.32 7.02
C GLN A 85 -12.33 -23.85 6.94
N ILE A 86 -12.15 -23.09 8.02
CA ILE A 86 -12.47 -21.67 8.01
C ILE A 86 -11.54 -20.88 7.10
N LEU A 87 -10.23 -21.17 7.12
CA LEU A 87 -9.24 -20.51 6.27
C LEU A 87 -9.35 -20.93 4.79
N GLU A 88 -9.83 -22.14 4.48
CA GLU A 88 -10.21 -22.52 3.12
C GLU A 88 -11.40 -21.69 2.60
N ARG A 89 -12.40 -21.46 3.45
CA ARG A 89 -13.58 -20.67 3.10
C ARG A 89 -13.31 -19.18 3.07
N TRP A 90 -12.45 -18.67 3.94
CA TRP A 90 -12.08 -17.28 4.10
C TRP A 90 -10.56 -17.12 4.02
N PRO A 91 -9.96 -17.25 2.82
CA PRO A 91 -8.52 -17.34 2.66
C PRO A 91 -7.81 -16.06 3.07
N LEU A 92 -6.71 -16.26 3.81
CA LEU A 92 -5.79 -15.21 4.24
C LEU A 92 -4.36 -15.64 3.86
N PRO A 93 -3.45 -14.70 3.58
CA PRO A 93 -2.04 -15.03 3.32
C PRO A 93 -1.39 -15.72 4.50
N PHE A 94 -0.53 -16.72 4.21
CA PHE A 94 0.30 -17.38 5.20
C PHE A 94 1.76 -16.93 5.06
N ILE A 95 2.49 -17.00 6.18
CA ILE A 95 3.93 -16.75 6.30
C ILE A 95 4.31 -15.30 5.99
N HIS A 96 3.93 -14.78 4.81
CA HIS A 96 4.18 -13.39 4.43
C HIS A 96 3.25 -12.41 5.15
N PRO A 97 3.79 -11.29 5.66
CA PRO A 97 2.97 -10.24 6.28
C PRO A 97 2.04 -9.58 5.25
N PHE A 98 0.85 -9.21 5.69
CA PHE A 98 -0.13 -8.51 4.88
C PHE A 98 -0.79 -7.36 5.65
N THR A 99 -1.31 -6.39 4.92
CA THR A 99 -1.97 -5.22 5.52
C THR A 99 -3.48 -5.42 5.52
N ILE A 100 -4.13 -4.97 6.59
CA ILE A 100 -5.58 -4.90 6.73
C ILE A 100 -6.00 -3.45 7.02
N LYS A 101 -7.26 -3.11 6.68
CA LYS A 101 -7.78 -1.75 6.83
C LYS A 101 -7.88 -1.30 8.29
N LYS A 102 -8.20 -2.24 9.19
CA LYS A 102 -8.40 -1.98 10.63
C LYS A 102 -7.37 -2.77 11.43
N HIS A 103 -6.22 -2.19 11.69
CA HIS A 103 -5.12 -2.86 12.42
C HIS A 103 -5.47 -3.24 13.87
N HIS A 104 -6.43 -2.57 14.52
CA HIS A 104 -6.86 -2.93 15.90
C HIS A 104 -7.80 -4.15 15.94
N ILE A 105 -8.28 -4.66 14.82
CA ILE A 105 -9.29 -5.72 14.77
C ILE A 105 -8.85 -6.96 15.58
N LEU A 106 -7.58 -7.34 15.48
CA LEU A 106 -7.04 -8.47 16.24
C LEU A 106 -7.07 -8.19 17.75
N GLN A 107 -6.72 -6.98 18.16
CA GLN A 107 -6.73 -6.56 19.56
C GLN A 107 -8.15 -6.60 20.14
N ASP A 108 -9.13 -6.10 19.40
CA ASP A 108 -10.54 -6.10 19.80
C ASP A 108 -11.07 -7.52 20.01
N TYR A 109 -10.74 -8.44 19.10
CA TYR A 109 -11.11 -9.86 19.25
C TYR A 109 -10.41 -10.54 20.41
N ILE A 110 -9.15 -10.26 20.65
CA ILE A 110 -8.41 -10.78 21.81
C ILE A 110 -9.07 -10.31 23.13
N HIS A 111 -9.45 -9.06 23.24
CA HIS A 111 -10.18 -8.56 24.41
C HIS A 111 -11.51 -9.30 24.63
N ARG A 112 -12.30 -9.51 23.57
CA ARG A 112 -13.56 -10.27 23.63
C ARG A 112 -13.33 -11.72 24.09
N LEU A 113 -12.33 -12.39 23.54
CA LEU A 113 -11.95 -13.77 23.88
C LEU A 113 -11.48 -13.90 25.33
N LEU A 114 -10.64 -12.97 25.80
CA LEU A 114 -10.15 -12.96 27.17
C LEU A 114 -11.29 -12.71 28.16
N ASN A 115 -12.19 -11.80 27.85
CA ASN A 115 -13.37 -11.53 28.69
C ASN A 115 -14.25 -12.77 28.82
N GLU A 116 -14.57 -13.45 27.71
CA GLU A 116 -15.37 -14.66 27.70
C GLU A 116 -14.72 -15.80 28.49
N ARG A 117 -13.40 -16.04 28.27
CA ARG A 117 -12.63 -17.04 29.01
C ARG A 117 -12.58 -16.78 30.52
N ASN A 118 -12.53 -15.50 30.92
CA ASN A 118 -12.44 -15.13 32.35
C ASN A 118 -13.78 -15.27 33.06
N GLN A 119 -14.91 -14.98 32.41
CA GLN A 119 -16.24 -15.10 32.97
C GLN A 119 -16.70 -16.56 33.09
N LYS A 120 -16.34 -17.42 32.18
CA LYS A 120 -16.70 -18.85 32.12
C LYS A 120 -18.20 -19.12 32.39
N LEU A 121 -19.06 -18.30 31.81
CA LEU A 121 -20.51 -18.51 31.85
C LEU A 121 -20.89 -19.78 31.07
N PRO A 122 -22.05 -20.39 31.32
CA PRO A 122 -22.53 -21.53 30.55
C PRO A 122 -22.50 -21.24 29.04
N GLY A 123 -21.91 -22.13 28.23
CA GLY A 123 -21.75 -21.96 26.77
C GLY A 123 -20.55 -21.10 26.38
N TYR A 124 -19.59 -20.82 27.29
CA TYR A 124 -18.44 -19.97 26.96
C TYR A 124 -17.53 -20.57 25.89
N GLU A 125 -17.41 -21.90 25.80
CA GLU A 125 -16.59 -22.57 24.77
C GLU A 125 -17.18 -22.38 23.36
N GLU A 126 -18.50 -22.55 23.23
CA GLU A 126 -19.23 -22.30 22.00
C GLU A 126 -19.13 -20.82 21.58
N LYS A 127 -19.19 -19.93 22.55
CA LYS A 127 -19.06 -18.49 22.29
C LYS A 127 -17.65 -18.10 21.87
N ILE A 128 -16.61 -18.70 22.49
CA ILE A 128 -15.22 -18.57 22.02
C ILE A 128 -15.09 -19.04 20.57
N HIS A 129 -15.68 -20.18 20.21
CA HIS A 129 -15.66 -20.67 18.85
C HIS A 129 -16.33 -19.68 17.87
N HIS A 130 -17.47 -19.10 18.23
CA HIS A 130 -18.14 -18.10 17.39
C HIS A 130 -17.31 -16.81 17.25
N ILE A 131 -16.70 -16.32 18.33
CA ILE A 131 -15.84 -15.13 18.32
C ILE A 131 -14.61 -15.37 17.40
N LEU A 132 -13.99 -16.55 17.45
CA LEU A 132 -12.88 -16.89 16.58
C LEU A 132 -13.33 -16.99 15.11
N SER A 133 -14.50 -17.56 14.83
CA SER A 133 -15.05 -17.63 13.48
C SER A 133 -15.32 -16.25 12.91
N GLU A 134 -15.92 -15.36 13.69
CA GLU A 134 -16.17 -13.96 13.34
C GLU A 134 -14.85 -13.21 13.08
N MET A 135 -13.83 -13.43 13.90
CA MET A 135 -12.49 -12.85 13.71
C MET A 135 -11.91 -13.19 12.34
N PHE A 136 -11.91 -14.45 11.94
CA PHE A 136 -11.37 -14.86 10.62
C PHE A 136 -12.15 -14.24 9.46
N ILE A 137 -13.48 -14.16 9.56
CA ILE A 137 -14.32 -13.52 8.55
C ILE A 137 -13.98 -12.03 8.43
N ASP A 138 -13.84 -11.33 9.54
CA ASP A 138 -13.56 -9.90 9.56
C ASP A 138 -12.13 -9.59 9.12
N LEU A 139 -11.15 -10.42 9.47
CA LEU A 139 -9.79 -10.33 8.96
C LEU A 139 -9.77 -10.50 7.44
N HIS A 140 -10.46 -11.49 6.90
CA HIS A 140 -10.57 -11.72 5.46
C HIS A 140 -11.23 -10.53 4.74
N ARG A 141 -12.36 -10.03 5.25
CA ARG A 141 -13.04 -8.85 4.69
C ARG A 141 -12.13 -7.62 4.67
N SER A 142 -11.42 -7.38 5.76
CA SER A 142 -10.48 -6.27 5.90
C SER A 142 -9.29 -6.41 4.93
N TYR A 143 -8.77 -7.62 4.76
CA TYR A 143 -7.71 -7.94 3.80
C TYR A 143 -8.15 -7.70 2.36
N ILE A 144 -9.32 -8.20 1.94
CA ILE A 144 -9.83 -8.01 0.56
C ILE A 144 -10.04 -6.52 0.26
N GLN A 145 -10.58 -5.75 1.20
CA GLN A 145 -10.76 -4.31 1.01
C GLN A 145 -9.43 -3.58 0.82
N THR A 146 -8.39 -3.98 1.56
CA THR A 146 -7.06 -3.39 1.47
C THR A 146 -6.35 -3.81 0.17
N SER A 147 -6.38 -5.10 -0.15
CA SER A 147 -5.76 -5.64 -1.37
C SER A 147 -6.38 -5.07 -2.64
N SER A 148 -7.70 -4.94 -2.68
CA SER A 148 -8.38 -4.30 -3.81
C SER A 148 -7.97 -2.84 -3.98
N LYS A 149 -7.82 -2.10 -2.89
CA LYS A 149 -7.35 -0.70 -2.94
C LYS A 149 -5.88 -0.61 -3.34
N SER A 150 -5.03 -1.52 -2.90
CA SER A 150 -3.61 -1.59 -3.29
C SER A 150 -3.46 -1.87 -4.78
N ILE A 151 -4.13 -2.90 -5.30
CA ILE A 151 -4.13 -3.23 -6.74
C ILE A 151 -4.66 -2.07 -7.58
N GLN A 152 -5.72 -1.41 -7.10
CA GLN A 152 -6.27 -0.24 -7.78
C GLN A 152 -5.24 0.90 -7.85
N MET A 153 -4.52 1.13 -6.76
CA MET A 153 -3.49 2.17 -6.70
C MET A 153 -2.31 1.85 -7.61
N GLU A 154 -1.81 0.61 -7.59
CA GLU A 154 -0.71 0.17 -8.49
C GLU A 154 -1.04 0.37 -9.96
N ARG A 155 -2.28 0.09 -10.37
CA ARG A 155 -2.74 0.31 -11.75
C ARG A 155 -2.74 1.79 -12.15
N ILE A 156 -3.17 2.67 -11.25
CA ILE A 156 -3.13 4.12 -11.49
C ILE A 156 -1.69 4.63 -11.53
N GLU A 157 -0.83 4.15 -10.63
CA GLU A 157 0.58 4.50 -10.60
C GLU A 157 1.33 4.00 -11.85
N SER A 158 1.00 2.82 -12.37
CA SER A 158 1.58 2.31 -13.62
C SER A 158 1.28 3.24 -14.80
N ALA A 159 0.03 3.68 -14.96
CA ALA A 159 -0.35 4.63 -16.02
C ALA A 159 0.36 5.99 -15.82
N HIS A 160 0.44 6.46 -14.59
CA HIS A 160 1.15 7.69 -14.23
C HIS A 160 2.65 7.62 -14.57
N MET A 161 3.32 6.52 -14.19
CA MET A 161 4.74 6.33 -14.48
C MET A 161 5.05 6.29 -15.98
N GLN A 162 4.23 5.59 -16.78
CA GLN A 162 4.39 5.56 -18.22
C GLN A 162 4.22 6.96 -18.85
N MET A 163 3.26 7.73 -18.34
CA MET A 163 3.05 9.12 -18.79
C MET A 163 4.27 10.01 -18.48
N ILE A 164 4.88 9.88 -17.30
CA ILE A 164 6.08 10.65 -16.91
C ILE A 164 7.30 10.25 -17.73
N GLN A 165 7.50 8.96 -17.92
CA GLN A 165 8.65 8.43 -18.67
C GLN A 165 8.63 8.83 -20.15
N ASN A 166 7.47 9.18 -20.69
CA ASN A 166 7.31 9.58 -22.07
C ASN A 166 6.42 10.83 -22.22
N LEU A 167 6.91 11.96 -21.70
CA LEU A 167 6.19 13.24 -21.70
C LEU A 167 5.87 13.76 -23.10
N THR A 168 6.68 13.44 -24.11
CA THR A 168 6.51 13.90 -25.49
C THR A 168 5.42 13.15 -26.24
N HIS A 169 5.08 11.92 -25.79
CA HIS A 169 4.00 11.15 -26.41
C HIS A 169 2.64 11.86 -26.29
N ASN A 170 1.86 11.82 -27.35
CA ASN A 170 0.54 12.48 -27.39
C ASN A 170 -0.52 11.67 -26.62
N TRP A 171 -0.34 11.56 -25.31
CA TRP A 171 -1.22 10.81 -24.44
C TRP A 171 -2.67 11.26 -24.52
N THR A 172 -3.54 10.30 -24.74
CA THR A 172 -4.99 10.48 -24.59
C THR A 172 -5.48 9.89 -23.28
N LEU A 173 -6.61 10.39 -22.79
CA LEU A 173 -7.25 9.81 -21.62
C LEU A 173 -7.58 8.33 -21.82
N GLN A 174 -7.96 7.94 -23.03
CA GLN A 174 -8.28 6.55 -23.38
C GLN A 174 -7.05 5.65 -23.28
N GLU A 175 -5.89 6.06 -23.79
CA GLU A 175 -4.64 5.29 -23.69
C GLU A 175 -4.23 5.09 -22.22
N LEU A 176 -4.22 6.15 -21.41
CA LEU A 176 -3.89 6.07 -20.01
C LEU A 176 -4.88 5.17 -19.22
N SER A 177 -6.16 5.27 -19.53
CA SER A 177 -7.16 4.39 -18.92
C SER A 177 -7.00 2.94 -19.31
N ASN A 178 -6.63 2.64 -20.57
CA ASN A 178 -6.37 1.27 -21.04
C ASN A 178 -5.19 0.63 -20.28
N ILE A 179 -4.11 1.38 -20.01
CA ILE A 179 -2.98 0.90 -19.19
C ILE A 179 -3.44 0.47 -17.79
N SER A 180 -4.33 1.22 -17.20
CA SER A 180 -4.86 0.91 -15.86
C SER A 180 -5.90 -0.21 -15.85
N GLY A 181 -6.46 -0.55 -17.02
CA GLY A 181 -7.56 -1.52 -17.16
C GLY A 181 -8.92 -0.99 -16.65
N TYR A 182 -9.09 0.33 -16.52
CA TYR A 182 -10.34 0.97 -16.12
C TYR A 182 -10.99 1.71 -17.30
N SER A 183 -12.28 2.01 -17.18
CA SER A 183 -12.92 2.98 -18.09
C SER A 183 -12.34 4.37 -17.86
N SER A 184 -12.35 5.23 -18.89
CA SER A 184 -11.79 6.59 -18.82
C SER A 184 -12.40 7.43 -17.68
N SER A 185 -13.69 7.28 -17.43
CA SER A 185 -14.39 7.96 -16.33
C SER A 185 -13.87 7.47 -14.95
N ARG A 186 -13.77 6.15 -14.76
CA ARG A 186 -13.28 5.56 -13.51
C ARG A 186 -11.81 5.91 -13.28
N PHE A 187 -10.97 5.80 -14.32
CA PHE A 187 -9.57 6.19 -14.26
C PHE A 187 -9.40 7.66 -13.84
N SER A 188 -10.12 8.60 -14.48
CA SER A 188 -10.06 10.02 -14.14
C SER A 188 -10.42 10.29 -12.68
N SER A 189 -11.48 9.64 -12.17
CA SER A 189 -11.91 9.79 -10.78
C SER A 189 -10.83 9.30 -9.79
N LEU A 190 -10.27 8.11 -10.04
CA LEU A 190 -9.22 7.52 -9.20
C LEU A 190 -7.90 8.29 -9.27
N TYR A 191 -7.56 8.76 -10.44
CA TYR A 191 -6.37 9.57 -10.67
C TYR A 191 -6.47 10.90 -9.92
N TRP A 192 -7.62 11.56 -9.99
CA TRP A 192 -7.90 12.79 -9.24
C TRP A 192 -7.87 12.55 -7.71
N GLU A 193 -8.47 11.44 -7.24
CA GLU A 193 -8.41 11.07 -5.81
C GLU A 193 -6.95 10.91 -5.32
N ARG A 194 -6.08 10.41 -6.19
CA ARG A 194 -4.67 10.14 -5.85
C ARG A 194 -3.77 11.36 -5.96
N TYR A 195 -3.93 12.18 -7.00
CA TYR A 195 -2.97 13.22 -7.36
C TYR A 195 -3.55 14.65 -7.26
N GLY A 196 -4.86 14.82 -7.11
CA GLY A 196 -5.52 16.12 -7.02
C GLY A 196 -5.67 16.87 -8.36
N PHE A 197 -5.34 16.20 -9.48
CA PHE A 197 -5.42 16.76 -10.84
C PHE A 197 -6.01 15.73 -11.80
N SER A 198 -6.57 16.17 -12.92
CA SER A 198 -6.85 15.24 -14.02
C SER A 198 -5.55 14.79 -14.70
N PRO A 199 -5.52 13.58 -15.31
CA PRO A 199 -4.32 13.06 -15.96
C PRO A 199 -3.71 14.02 -16.99
N ILE A 200 -4.55 14.62 -17.85
CA ILE A 200 -4.12 15.51 -18.92
C ILE A 200 -3.67 16.87 -18.37
N GLU A 201 -4.30 17.39 -17.34
CA GLU A 201 -3.82 18.62 -16.67
C GLU A 201 -2.45 18.42 -16.06
N GLN A 202 -2.20 17.28 -15.42
CA GLN A 202 -0.90 16.97 -14.87
C GLN A 202 0.17 16.82 -15.94
N LEU A 203 -0.13 16.12 -17.06
CA LEU A 203 0.76 16.04 -18.22
C LEU A 203 1.16 17.43 -18.74
N ILE A 204 0.17 18.31 -18.93
CA ILE A 204 0.42 19.69 -19.37
C ILE A 204 1.30 20.44 -18.36
N SER A 205 1.03 20.32 -17.07
CA SER A 205 1.84 20.94 -16.02
C SER A 205 3.30 20.50 -16.06
N MET A 206 3.55 19.19 -16.22
CA MET A 206 4.91 18.64 -16.34
C MET A 206 5.64 19.13 -17.60
N ARG A 207 4.96 19.17 -18.74
CA ARG A 207 5.49 19.72 -19.99
C ARG A 207 5.86 21.20 -19.85
N ILE A 208 5.02 21.99 -19.20
CA ILE A 208 5.30 23.40 -18.91
C ILE A 208 6.52 23.53 -17.99
N GLN A 209 6.67 22.68 -17.00
CA GLN A 209 7.87 22.71 -16.15
C GLN A 209 9.15 22.38 -16.95
N ALA A 210 9.13 21.35 -17.77
CA ALA A 210 10.25 21.03 -18.67
C ALA A 210 10.57 22.20 -19.65
N ALA A 211 9.53 22.83 -20.20
CA ALA A 211 9.70 24.00 -21.06
C ALA A 211 10.34 25.19 -20.33
N LYS A 212 9.99 25.43 -19.06
CA LYS A 212 10.61 26.49 -18.23
C LYS A 212 12.11 26.28 -18.09
N ASP A 213 12.54 25.04 -17.90
CA ASP A 213 13.95 24.70 -17.74
C ASP A 213 14.71 24.89 -19.07
N LEU A 214 14.13 24.48 -20.20
CA LEU A 214 14.70 24.69 -21.53
C LEU A 214 14.77 26.17 -21.90
N LEU A 215 13.72 26.96 -21.61
CA LEU A 215 13.69 28.40 -21.87
C LEU A 215 14.78 29.19 -21.11
N LYS A 216 15.17 28.71 -19.92
CA LYS A 216 16.24 29.30 -19.11
C LYS A 216 17.64 28.89 -19.57
N ASN A 217 17.81 27.60 -19.93
CA ASN A 217 19.12 26.96 -20.00
C ASN A 217 19.54 26.60 -21.43
N SER A 218 18.74 26.94 -22.47
CA SER A 218 19.09 26.62 -23.87
C SER A 218 18.84 27.79 -24.79
N ASN A 219 19.52 27.78 -25.96
CA ASN A 219 19.35 28.74 -27.04
C ASN A 219 18.33 28.28 -28.11
N LYS A 220 17.51 27.28 -27.79
CA LYS A 220 16.49 26.74 -28.70
C LYS A 220 15.38 27.77 -28.97
N SER A 221 14.78 27.70 -30.15
CA SER A 221 13.63 28.51 -30.48
C SER A 221 12.40 28.09 -29.65
N ILE A 222 11.44 29.00 -29.50
CA ILE A 222 10.19 28.71 -28.80
C ILE A 222 9.44 27.56 -29.48
N THR A 223 9.55 27.42 -30.79
CA THR A 223 8.95 26.34 -31.57
C THR A 223 9.60 25.02 -31.21
N ASP A 224 10.94 24.92 -31.26
CA ASP A 224 11.67 23.70 -30.90
C ASP A 224 11.37 23.26 -29.46
N ILE A 225 11.32 24.20 -28.52
CA ILE A 225 10.97 23.90 -27.12
C ILE A 225 9.55 23.36 -27.00
N ALA A 226 8.59 23.93 -27.72
CA ALA A 226 7.21 23.44 -27.72
C ALA A 226 7.15 21.99 -28.23
N GLU A 227 7.82 21.67 -29.33
CA GLU A 227 7.89 20.32 -29.92
C GLU A 227 8.62 19.35 -28.96
N GLU A 228 9.78 19.72 -28.45
CA GLU A 228 10.60 18.90 -27.55
C GLU A 228 9.90 18.60 -26.23
N THR A 229 9.00 19.46 -25.80
CA THR A 229 8.18 19.26 -24.61
C THR A 229 6.82 18.60 -24.90
N GLY A 230 6.59 18.17 -26.13
CA GLY A 230 5.44 17.35 -26.54
C GLY A 230 4.17 18.16 -26.88
N PHE A 231 4.30 19.47 -27.17
CA PHE A 231 3.17 20.23 -27.67
C PHE A 231 3.10 20.18 -29.20
N SER A 232 1.97 19.73 -29.72
CA SER A 232 1.71 19.65 -31.16
C SER A 232 1.44 21.00 -31.83
N SER A 233 1.24 22.07 -31.04
CA SER A 233 0.95 23.40 -31.56
C SER A 233 1.59 24.47 -30.66
N ILE A 234 2.38 25.35 -31.28
CA ILE A 234 3.01 26.49 -30.61
C ILE A 234 1.97 27.46 -30.01
N HIS A 235 0.82 27.62 -30.66
CA HIS A 235 -0.27 28.45 -30.12
C HIS A 235 -0.90 27.85 -28.86
N TYR A 236 -1.10 26.54 -28.84
CA TYR A 236 -1.60 25.82 -27.66
C TYR A 236 -0.57 25.86 -26.53
N PHE A 237 0.70 25.62 -26.82
CA PHE A 237 1.81 25.77 -25.88
C PHE A 237 1.82 27.15 -25.25
N SER A 238 1.88 28.23 -26.06
CA SER A 238 1.98 29.62 -25.59
C SER A 238 0.81 29.99 -24.68
N ARG A 239 -0.40 29.55 -25.04
CA ARG A 239 -1.60 29.77 -24.22
C ARG A 239 -1.52 29.06 -22.88
N LYS A 240 -1.12 27.77 -22.85
CA LYS A 240 -0.98 26.99 -21.63
C LYS A 240 0.17 27.48 -20.76
N PHE A 241 1.29 27.85 -21.38
CA PHE A 241 2.44 28.42 -20.69
C PHE A 241 2.08 29.75 -19.99
N LYS A 242 1.41 30.68 -20.70
CA LYS A 242 0.95 31.93 -20.12
C LYS A 242 -0.05 31.73 -19.00
N ALA A 243 -0.98 30.80 -19.15
CA ALA A 243 -1.95 30.47 -18.10
C ALA A 243 -1.27 29.93 -16.82
N ALA A 244 -0.20 29.12 -16.96
CA ALA A 244 0.52 28.52 -15.86
C ALA A 244 1.57 29.44 -15.20
N THR A 245 2.13 30.40 -15.94
CA THR A 245 3.27 31.24 -15.48
C THR A 245 2.94 32.73 -15.37
N GLY A 246 1.82 33.19 -15.91
CA GLY A 246 1.46 34.58 -16.05
C GLY A 246 2.17 35.32 -17.19
N MET A 247 3.13 34.69 -17.90
CA MET A 247 3.96 35.25 -18.95
C MET A 247 3.92 34.42 -20.22
N THR A 248 4.12 35.05 -21.37
CA THR A 248 4.38 34.30 -22.60
C THR A 248 5.76 33.65 -22.55
N PRO A 249 6.03 32.58 -23.34
CA PRO A 249 7.35 31.98 -23.41
C PRO A 249 8.47 32.97 -23.72
N THR A 250 8.24 33.90 -24.63
CA THR A 250 9.19 34.96 -25.01
C THR A 250 9.49 35.93 -23.84
N GLU A 251 8.45 36.41 -23.13
CA GLU A 251 8.62 37.24 -21.93
C GLU A 251 9.38 36.50 -20.85
N TYR A 252 9.10 35.20 -20.67
CA TYR A 252 9.75 34.34 -19.70
C TYR A 252 11.24 34.19 -20.01
N THR A 253 11.61 33.88 -21.27
CA THR A 253 12.99 33.80 -21.73
C THR A 253 13.73 35.10 -21.44
N ARG A 254 13.19 36.25 -21.89
CA ARG A 254 13.80 37.57 -21.69
C ARG A 254 14.03 37.92 -20.20
N LYS A 255 13.12 37.43 -19.31
CA LYS A 255 13.22 37.71 -17.87
C LYS A 255 14.25 36.85 -17.16
N TYR A 256 14.35 35.55 -17.53
CA TYR A 256 15.08 34.56 -16.76
C TYR A 256 16.32 34.01 -17.44
N ARG A 257 16.56 34.31 -18.72
CA ARG A 257 17.81 34.04 -19.40
C ARG A 257 18.57 35.36 -19.49
N PRO A 258 19.65 35.53 -18.70
CA PRO A 258 20.50 36.71 -18.83
C PRO A 258 21.11 36.72 -20.23
N ASP A 259 21.11 37.89 -20.89
CA ASP A 259 21.79 38.10 -22.16
C ASP A 259 23.26 37.71 -22.02
N THR A 260 23.71 36.76 -22.84
CA THR A 260 25.12 36.41 -23.06
C THR A 260 25.74 37.47 -23.95
#